data_f7377eab46b11804e4e7ad49f1b29b3b
#
_entry.id   f7377eab46b11804e4e7ad49f1b29b3b
#
_cell.length_a   1.000
_cell.length_b   1.000
_cell.length_c   1.000
_cell.angle_alpha   90.00
_cell.angle_beta   90.00
_cell.angle_gamma   90.00
#
_symmetry.space_group_name_H-M   'P 1'
#
loop_
_entity.id
_entity.type
_entity.pdbx_description
1 polymer ?
#
loop_
_entity_poly.entity_id
_entity_poly.type
_entity_poly.pdbx_seq_one_letter_code
_entity_poly.pdbx_strand_id
1 'polypeptide(L)'
;MMLSVMVVGAGAAFSDQSKIKNTEAVDACTALNIIGGYPDGSFKPEGNITRAEVTKMICVALNGGKEPNLATNATPTFSDVRTNANSAWAEKYIESCASQGIVSGVGAGKFAPAGNVTGTQLAKMLLVSLGYKSENEGFTGNAWATNVNTIASAKGLYEGLESIDPSAAITRDNAAQMVWNALNAYEVEYKTNLVADKDGKLSTQITVQDKVVGDNDDKITLLEDKYEAKAITGTLSDVTQDNGKDTYSITVDNPMYKGKAYADYTGKDGDTPYVTYTDVTNDYSALKYQNVRVLVKPSKNGKDAVVYGVYATSKNTVQTGLLADLKMDSDKNDSNSNKKVKLDGTKYTLAKKDGKENTTVYVDGVKVHEGGIYPDEVEAILRKAMK
;
A
#
# COMPACT_ATOMS: atom_id res chain seq x y z
N MET A 1 19.52 20.17 -6.39
CA MET A 1 19.35 18.99 -7.26
C MET A 1 18.69 17.91 -6.39
N MET A 2 17.37 17.78 -6.47
CA MET A 2 16.65 16.73 -5.75
C MET A 2 17.01 15.39 -6.39
N LEU A 3 17.78 14.58 -5.71
CA LEU A 3 17.98 13.19 -6.07
C LEU A 3 16.72 12.43 -5.59
N SER A 4 15.80 12.20 -6.49
CA SER A 4 14.71 11.26 -6.21
C SER A 4 15.35 9.89 -6.02
N VAL A 5 15.30 9.35 -4.82
CA VAL A 5 15.65 7.96 -4.57
C VAL A 5 14.68 7.13 -5.41
N MET A 6 15.18 6.49 -6.46
CA MET A 6 14.40 5.49 -7.18
C MET A 6 14.11 4.38 -6.17
N VAL A 7 12.85 4.27 -5.78
CA VAL A 7 12.35 3.08 -5.12
C VAL A 7 12.39 1.98 -6.16
N VAL A 8 13.31 1.04 -6.02
CA VAL A 8 13.35 -0.15 -6.88
C VAL A 8 12.23 -1.07 -6.39
N GLY A 9 11.05 -0.88 -6.93
CA GLY A 9 9.94 -1.81 -6.73
C GLY A 9 10.21 -3.12 -7.46
N ALA A 10 9.60 -4.19 -7.02
CA ALA A 10 9.74 -5.56 -7.53
C ALA A 10 9.14 -5.79 -8.94
N GLY A 11 8.80 -4.76 -9.68
CA GLY A 11 8.28 -4.83 -11.06
C GLY A 11 9.26 -4.21 -12.06
N ALA A 12 9.17 -4.60 -13.31
CA ALA A 12 9.88 -3.89 -14.39
C ALA A 12 9.49 -2.42 -14.34
N ALA A 13 10.48 -1.53 -14.19
CA ALA A 13 10.22 -0.11 -14.10
C ALA A 13 9.54 0.38 -15.39
N PHE A 14 8.44 1.10 -15.26
CA PHE A 14 7.77 1.72 -16.40
C PHE A 14 8.67 2.79 -17.04
N SER A 15 8.58 2.96 -18.34
CA SER A 15 9.39 3.96 -19.08
C SER A 15 9.16 5.39 -18.59
N ASP A 16 8.04 5.65 -17.94
CA ASP A 16 7.64 6.93 -17.34
C ASP A 16 7.56 6.89 -15.81
N GLN A 17 8.30 5.98 -15.17
CA GLN A 17 8.34 5.79 -13.70
C GLN A 17 8.54 7.10 -12.94
N SER A 18 9.39 8.01 -13.44
CA SER A 18 9.67 9.29 -12.79
C SER A 18 8.46 10.24 -12.68
N LYS A 19 7.40 9.99 -13.41
CA LYS A 19 6.14 10.76 -13.37
C LYS A 19 5.11 10.18 -12.41
N ILE A 20 5.33 8.97 -11.91
CA ILE A 20 4.45 8.31 -10.94
C ILE A 20 4.62 9.01 -9.58
N LYS A 21 3.54 9.50 -9.02
CA LYS A 21 3.52 10.16 -7.71
C LYS A 21 3.21 9.15 -6.60
N ASN A 22 2.28 8.25 -6.84
CA ASN A 22 1.84 7.21 -5.90
C ASN A 22 2.67 5.92 -6.10
N THR A 23 4.00 6.04 -6.00
CA THR A 23 4.96 4.96 -6.35
C THR A 23 4.70 3.68 -5.58
N GLU A 24 4.49 3.73 -4.26
CA GLU A 24 4.19 2.55 -3.45
C GLU A 24 2.94 1.82 -3.97
N ALA A 25 1.86 2.56 -4.25
CA ALA A 25 0.60 1.98 -4.70
C ALA A 25 0.73 1.33 -6.09
N VAL A 26 1.41 2.00 -7.02
CA VAL A 26 1.63 1.48 -8.37
C VAL A 26 2.52 0.23 -8.32
N ASP A 27 3.60 0.27 -7.58
CA ASP A 27 4.55 -0.84 -7.47
C ASP A 27 3.91 -2.04 -6.75
N ALA A 28 3.17 -1.81 -5.65
CA ALA A 28 2.45 -2.87 -4.93
C ALA A 28 1.37 -3.51 -5.80
N CYS A 29 0.55 -2.70 -6.48
CA CYS A 29 -0.47 -3.22 -7.40
C CYS A 29 0.14 -3.96 -8.60
N THR A 30 1.33 -3.56 -9.05
CA THR A 30 2.08 -4.28 -10.11
C THR A 30 2.60 -5.62 -9.59
N ALA A 31 3.20 -5.65 -8.41
CA ALA A 31 3.67 -6.88 -7.76
C ALA A 31 2.53 -7.88 -7.47
N LEU A 32 1.32 -7.38 -7.21
CA LEU A 32 0.10 -8.18 -7.05
C LEU A 32 -0.59 -8.53 -8.38
N ASN A 33 0.02 -8.23 -9.53
CA ASN A 33 -0.52 -8.44 -10.88
C ASN A 33 -1.84 -7.68 -11.19
N ILE A 34 -2.19 -6.67 -10.40
CA ILE A 34 -3.40 -5.86 -10.59
C ILE A 34 -3.19 -4.86 -11.73
N ILE A 35 -1.99 -4.29 -11.81
CA ILE A 35 -1.57 -3.30 -12.79
C ILE A 35 -0.55 -3.90 -13.74
N GLY A 36 -0.76 -3.69 -15.03
CA GLY A 36 0.24 -3.87 -16.08
C GLY A 36 0.49 -2.56 -16.83
N GLY A 37 1.65 -2.44 -17.48
CA GLY A 37 1.94 -1.33 -18.40
C GLY A 37 1.18 -1.45 -19.71
N TYR A 38 1.29 -0.39 -20.52
CA TYR A 38 0.88 -0.42 -21.92
C TYR A 38 1.94 -1.13 -22.77
N PRO A 39 1.61 -1.53 -24.02
CA PRO A 39 2.57 -2.20 -24.92
C PRO A 39 3.84 -1.39 -25.20
N ASP A 40 3.81 -0.06 -25.04
CA ASP A 40 4.95 0.84 -25.17
C ASP A 40 5.84 0.89 -23.90
N GLY A 41 5.55 0.07 -22.89
CA GLY A 41 6.26 0.02 -21.61
C GLY A 41 5.92 1.14 -20.64
N SER A 42 4.97 2.03 -20.99
CA SER A 42 4.56 3.14 -20.10
C SER A 42 3.43 2.72 -19.14
N PHE A 43 3.30 3.46 -18.03
CA PHE A 43 2.16 3.38 -17.11
C PHE A 43 1.10 4.46 -17.41
N LYS A 44 1.50 5.62 -17.93
CA LYS A 44 0.67 6.82 -18.20
C LYS A 44 -0.01 7.37 -16.95
N PRO A 45 0.76 7.76 -15.91
CA PRO A 45 0.22 8.14 -14.60
C PRO A 45 -0.76 9.32 -14.65
N GLU A 46 -0.51 10.30 -15.51
CA GLU A 46 -1.32 11.53 -15.64
C GLU A 46 -2.54 11.35 -16.55
N GLY A 47 -2.63 10.24 -17.29
CA GLY A 47 -3.79 9.94 -18.13
C GLY A 47 -5.02 9.57 -17.30
N ASN A 48 -6.20 10.03 -17.73
CA ASN A 48 -7.46 9.59 -17.13
C ASN A 48 -7.67 8.10 -17.38
N ILE A 49 -8.11 7.37 -16.34
CA ILE A 49 -8.40 5.96 -16.47
C ILE A 49 -9.80 5.73 -17.05
N THR A 50 -9.93 4.73 -17.93
CA THR A 50 -11.22 4.35 -18.49
C THR A 50 -11.98 3.38 -17.59
N ARG A 51 -13.30 3.28 -17.82
CA ARG A 51 -14.18 2.33 -17.13
C ARG A 51 -13.74 0.88 -17.34
N ALA A 52 -13.30 0.52 -18.55
CA ALA A 52 -12.79 -0.81 -18.84
C ALA A 52 -11.50 -1.13 -18.07
N GLU A 53 -10.55 -0.18 -18.04
CA GLU A 53 -9.26 -0.36 -17.38
C GLU A 53 -9.42 -0.50 -15.86
N VAL A 54 -10.21 0.37 -15.23
CA VAL A 54 -10.43 0.27 -13.77
C VAL A 54 -11.23 -0.98 -13.41
N THR A 55 -12.17 -1.41 -14.25
CA THR A 55 -12.90 -2.67 -14.02
C THR A 55 -11.97 -3.87 -14.07
N LYS A 56 -10.99 -3.88 -15.00
CA LYS A 56 -9.93 -4.91 -15.00
C LYS A 56 -9.14 -4.90 -13.71
N MET A 57 -8.67 -3.73 -13.24
CA MET A 57 -7.91 -3.62 -11.99
C MET A 57 -8.69 -4.21 -10.81
N ILE A 58 -9.94 -3.83 -10.63
CA ILE A 58 -10.79 -4.33 -9.55
C ILE A 58 -11.04 -5.84 -9.68
N CYS A 59 -11.39 -6.31 -10.86
CA CYS A 59 -11.66 -7.73 -11.09
C CYS A 59 -10.44 -8.60 -10.75
N VAL A 60 -9.24 -8.20 -11.21
CA VAL A 60 -7.99 -8.92 -10.93
C VAL A 60 -7.64 -8.85 -9.44
N ALA A 61 -7.85 -7.69 -8.80
CA ALA A 61 -7.65 -7.54 -7.35
C ALA A 61 -8.53 -8.51 -6.55
N LEU A 62 -9.81 -8.61 -6.88
CA LEU A 62 -10.76 -9.52 -6.23
C LEU A 62 -10.49 -11.00 -6.52
N ASN A 63 -9.77 -11.29 -7.58
CA ASN A 63 -9.39 -12.65 -7.99
C ASN A 63 -7.95 -13.04 -7.57
N GLY A 64 -7.38 -12.32 -6.60
CA GLY A 64 -6.04 -12.62 -6.05
C GLY A 64 -4.92 -12.51 -7.07
N GLY A 65 -4.95 -11.50 -7.94
CA GLY A 65 -3.95 -11.25 -8.97
C GLY A 65 -4.08 -12.13 -10.22
N LYS A 66 -5.20 -12.85 -10.36
CA LYS A 66 -5.43 -13.79 -11.46
C LYS A 66 -6.49 -13.25 -12.42
N GLU A 67 -6.37 -13.65 -13.67
CA GLU A 67 -7.42 -13.40 -14.66
C GLU A 67 -8.72 -14.16 -14.30
N PRO A 68 -9.89 -13.56 -14.50
CA PRO A 68 -11.14 -14.27 -14.26
C PRO A 68 -11.31 -15.43 -15.25
N ASN A 69 -11.68 -16.60 -14.75
CA ASN A 69 -11.98 -17.75 -15.56
C ASN A 69 -13.51 -17.80 -15.81
N LEU A 70 -13.96 -16.98 -16.76
CA LEU A 70 -15.36 -16.96 -17.15
C LEU A 70 -15.52 -17.55 -18.56
N ALA A 71 -16.45 -18.47 -18.70
CA ALA A 71 -16.96 -18.85 -20.01
C ALA A 71 -17.60 -17.62 -20.69
N THR A 72 -17.30 -17.41 -21.96
CA THR A 72 -17.91 -16.33 -22.72
C THR A 72 -19.42 -16.53 -22.80
N ASN A 73 -20.20 -15.61 -22.26
CA ASN A 73 -21.65 -15.67 -22.33
C ASN A 73 -22.11 -15.64 -23.78
N ALA A 74 -23.13 -16.45 -24.12
CA ALA A 74 -23.73 -16.42 -25.47
C ALA A 74 -24.26 -15.01 -25.79
N THR A 75 -24.88 -14.35 -24.80
CA THR A 75 -25.35 -12.97 -24.89
C THR A 75 -24.64 -12.12 -23.84
N PRO A 76 -23.84 -11.10 -24.24
CA PRO A 76 -23.18 -10.22 -23.30
C PRO A 76 -24.18 -9.32 -22.57
N THR A 77 -23.88 -8.96 -21.33
CA THR A 77 -24.69 -8.02 -20.54
C THR A 77 -24.77 -6.64 -21.21
N PHE A 78 -23.69 -6.22 -21.86
CA PHE A 78 -23.58 -4.90 -22.48
C PHE A 78 -23.23 -5.01 -23.97
N SER A 79 -24.03 -4.33 -24.82
CA SER A 79 -23.95 -4.45 -26.27
C SER A 79 -22.72 -3.76 -26.90
N ASP A 80 -22.10 -2.78 -26.20
CA ASP A 80 -21.02 -1.93 -26.73
C ASP A 80 -19.60 -2.40 -26.31
N VAL A 81 -19.48 -3.53 -25.65
CA VAL A 81 -18.17 -4.06 -25.21
C VAL A 81 -17.58 -4.98 -26.27
N ARG A 82 -18.23 -6.12 -26.56
CA ARG A 82 -17.76 -7.16 -27.50
C ARG A 82 -17.66 -6.66 -28.93
N THR A 83 -18.56 -5.80 -29.33
CA THR A 83 -18.66 -5.28 -30.71
C THR A 83 -17.61 -4.24 -31.05
N ASN A 84 -16.91 -3.70 -30.05
CA ASN A 84 -15.86 -2.71 -30.24
C ASN A 84 -14.48 -3.37 -30.07
N ALA A 85 -13.69 -3.46 -31.15
CA ALA A 85 -12.37 -4.07 -31.14
C ALA A 85 -11.42 -3.51 -30.06
N ASN A 86 -11.58 -2.22 -29.69
CA ASN A 86 -10.75 -1.57 -28.68
C ASN A 86 -11.15 -1.92 -27.24
N SER A 87 -12.32 -2.53 -27.00
CA SER A 87 -12.81 -2.86 -25.66
C SER A 87 -13.21 -4.33 -25.49
N ALA A 88 -13.21 -5.12 -26.56
CA ALA A 88 -13.58 -6.55 -26.49
C ALA A 88 -12.72 -7.35 -25.48
N TRP A 89 -11.47 -6.95 -25.29
CA TRP A 89 -10.56 -7.53 -24.27
C TRP A 89 -11.08 -7.41 -22.84
N ALA A 90 -11.92 -6.40 -22.57
CA ALA A 90 -12.41 -6.10 -21.24
C ALA A 90 -13.68 -6.90 -20.87
N GLU A 91 -14.30 -7.59 -21.82
CA GLU A 91 -15.59 -8.26 -21.60
C GLU A 91 -15.60 -9.17 -20.36
N LYS A 92 -14.62 -10.07 -20.24
CA LYS A 92 -14.55 -11.01 -19.10
C LYS A 92 -14.48 -10.31 -17.74
N TYR A 93 -13.81 -9.19 -17.65
CA TYR A 93 -13.71 -8.41 -16.41
C TYR A 93 -14.99 -7.66 -16.11
N ILE A 94 -15.62 -7.09 -17.16
CA ILE A 94 -16.88 -6.36 -17.04
C ILE A 94 -18.01 -7.30 -16.63
N GLU A 95 -18.14 -8.47 -17.27
CA GLU A 95 -19.14 -9.49 -16.93
C GLU A 95 -18.94 -10.00 -15.49
N SER A 96 -17.69 -10.25 -15.08
CA SER A 96 -17.37 -10.66 -13.71
C SER A 96 -17.77 -9.62 -12.68
N CYS A 97 -17.43 -8.35 -12.89
CA CYS A 97 -17.78 -7.29 -11.96
C CYS A 97 -19.27 -6.93 -11.99
N ALA A 98 -19.93 -7.06 -13.16
CA ALA A 98 -21.37 -6.82 -13.29
C ALA A 98 -22.19 -7.86 -12.54
N SER A 99 -21.82 -9.14 -12.63
CA SER A 99 -22.48 -10.22 -11.90
C SER A 99 -22.40 -10.08 -10.37
N GLN A 100 -21.40 -9.35 -9.88
CA GLN A 100 -21.20 -9.04 -8.46
C GLN A 100 -21.78 -7.68 -8.06
N GLY A 101 -22.42 -6.94 -8.98
CA GLY A 101 -22.98 -5.62 -8.72
C GLY A 101 -21.94 -4.50 -8.52
N ILE A 102 -20.66 -4.77 -8.78
CA ILE A 102 -19.54 -3.80 -8.62
C ILE A 102 -19.64 -2.71 -9.69
N VAL A 103 -19.99 -3.11 -10.92
CA VAL A 103 -20.21 -2.18 -12.04
C VAL A 103 -21.62 -2.33 -12.58
N SER A 104 -22.12 -1.24 -13.15
CA SER A 104 -23.40 -1.19 -13.85
C SER A 104 -23.26 -0.46 -15.17
N GLY A 105 -24.24 -0.63 -16.07
CA GLY A 105 -24.30 0.11 -17.33
C GLY A 105 -24.62 1.59 -17.13
N VAL A 106 -24.43 2.33 -18.21
CA VAL A 106 -24.76 3.77 -18.31
C VAL A 106 -26.17 4.02 -18.86
N GLY A 107 -26.95 2.96 -19.05
CA GLY A 107 -28.28 2.98 -19.66
C GLY A 107 -28.27 2.38 -21.07
N ALA A 108 -29.48 2.10 -21.59
CA ALA A 108 -29.71 1.52 -22.91
C ALA A 108 -28.87 0.25 -23.21
N GLY A 109 -28.60 -0.57 -22.20
CA GLY A 109 -27.80 -1.80 -22.33
C GLY A 109 -26.32 -1.56 -22.71
N LYS A 110 -25.78 -0.39 -22.37
CA LYS A 110 -24.39 -0.01 -22.66
C LYS A 110 -23.56 0.13 -21.40
N PHE A 111 -22.27 -0.18 -21.50
CA PHE A 111 -21.26 -0.02 -20.43
C PHE A 111 -20.42 1.27 -20.57
N ALA A 112 -20.22 1.76 -21.79
CA ALA A 112 -19.32 2.84 -22.14
C ALA A 112 -17.85 2.54 -21.73
N PRO A 113 -17.19 1.49 -22.25
CA PRO A 113 -15.89 1.00 -21.79
C PRO A 113 -14.77 2.04 -21.90
N ALA A 114 -14.79 2.91 -22.92
CA ALA A 114 -13.81 3.98 -23.12
C ALA A 114 -14.13 5.28 -22.34
N GLY A 115 -15.25 5.34 -21.61
CA GLY A 115 -15.60 6.50 -20.80
C GLY A 115 -14.66 6.65 -19.61
N ASN A 116 -14.32 7.88 -19.24
CA ASN A 116 -13.54 8.18 -18.06
C ASN A 116 -14.34 7.87 -16.77
N VAL A 117 -13.63 7.54 -15.70
CA VAL A 117 -14.20 7.31 -14.38
C VAL A 117 -13.90 8.50 -13.48
N THR A 118 -14.88 8.94 -12.69
CA THR A 118 -14.65 9.92 -11.63
C THR A 118 -14.18 9.25 -10.35
N GLY A 119 -13.54 10.01 -9.44
CA GLY A 119 -13.13 9.51 -8.13
C GLY A 119 -14.30 8.90 -7.34
N THR A 120 -15.47 9.57 -7.35
CA THR A 120 -16.69 9.06 -6.69
C THR A 120 -17.20 7.75 -7.31
N GLN A 121 -17.15 7.62 -8.64
CA GLN A 121 -17.54 6.37 -9.32
C GLN A 121 -16.60 5.23 -8.96
N LEU A 122 -15.29 5.47 -8.94
CA LEU A 122 -14.32 4.48 -8.50
C LEU A 122 -14.52 4.12 -7.02
N ALA A 123 -14.73 5.11 -6.16
CA ALA A 123 -15.02 4.87 -4.74
C ALA A 123 -16.23 3.96 -4.54
N LYS A 124 -17.33 4.17 -5.30
CA LYS A 124 -18.49 3.28 -5.27
C LYS A 124 -18.12 1.84 -5.64
N MET A 125 -17.37 1.65 -6.73
CA MET A 125 -16.93 0.32 -7.14
C MET A 125 -16.10 -0.37 -6.05
N LEU A 126 -15.17 0.35 -5.42
CA LEU A 126 -14.31 -0.17 -4.36
C LEU A 126 -15.09 -0.48 -3.07
N LEU A 127 -16.05 0.36 -2.68
CA LEU A 127 -16.91 0.09 -1.52
C LEU A 127 -17.75 -1.18 -1.74
N VAL A 128 -18.31 -1.37 -2.93
CA VAL A 128 -19.03 -2.61 -3.25
C VAL A 128 -18.08 -3.82 -3.21
N SER A 129 -16.84 -3.65 -3.67
CA SER A 129 -15.81 -4.69 -3.58
C SER A 129 -15.43 -5.04 -2.14
N LEU A 130 -15.56 -4.10 -1.20
CA LEU A 130 -15.36 -4.31 0.24
C LEU A 130 -16.58 -4.96 0.92
N GLY A 131 -17.69 -5.19 0.20
CA GLY A 131 -18.89 -5.85 0.71
C GLY A 131 -20.08 -4.92 1.00
N TYR A 132 -19.95 -3.60 0.75
CA TYR A 132 -21.08 -2.68 0.89
C TYR A 132 -22.17 -2.96 -0.15
N LYS A 133 -23.42 -2.93 0.28
CA LYS A 133 -24.60 -3.14 -0.57
C LYS A 133 -25.18 -1.79 -0.98
N SER A 134 -25.21 -1.53 -2.29
CA SER A 134 -25.63 -0.22 -2.83
C SER A 134 -27.03 0.20 -2.38
N GLU A 135 -27.94 -0.74 -2.21
CA GLU A 135 -29.32 -0.50 -1.74
C GLU A 135 -29.38 -0.11 -0.26
N ASN A 136 -28.51 -0.68 0.57
CA ASN A 136 -28.51 -0.41 2.02
C ASN A 136 -27.85 0.94 2.33
N GLU A 137 -26.80 1.29 1.58
CA GLU A 137 -26.00 2.50 1.82
C GLU A 137 -26.45 3.70 0.98
N GLY A 138 -27.52 3.57 0.20
CA GLY A 138 -28.02 4.66 -0.64
C GLY A 138 -27.05 5.07 -1.74
N PHE A 139 -26.33 4.11 -2.34
CA PHE A 139 -25.43 4.37 -3.47
C PHE A 139 -26.18 4.52 -4.80
N THR A 140 -27.47 4.81 -4.72
CA THR A 140 -28.38 5.08 -5.84
C THR A 140 -29.24 6.32 -5.53
N GLY A 141 -29.97 6.85 -6.54
CA GLY A 141 -30.79 8.04 -6.35
C GLY A 141 -29.98 9.33 -6.24
N ASN A 142 -30.60 10.42 -5.80
CA ASN A 142 -30.02 11.77 -5.88
C ASN A 142 -28.83 12.00 -4.92
N ALA A 143 -28.79 11.33 -3.78
CA ALA A 143 -27.76 11.49 -2.76
C ALA A 143 -26.57 10.51 -2.90
N TRP A 144 -26.57 9.68 -3.94
CA TRP A 144 -25.62 8.59 -4.07
C TRP A 144 -24.14 9.06 -3.92
N ALA A 145 -23.79 10.16 -4.56
CA ALA A 145 -22.41 10.66 -4.54
C ALA A 145 -21.97 11.12 -3.15
N THR A 146 -22.85 11.78 -2.40
CA THR A 146 -22.60 12.20 -1.02
C THR A 146 -22.41 10.98 -0.12
N ASN A 147 -23.30 9.99 -0.22
CA ASN A 147 -23.24 8.79 0.58
C ASN A 147 -21.95 7.98 0.30
N VAL A 148 -21.61 7.81 -0.99
CA VAL A 148 -20.36 7.15 -1.40
C VAL A 148 -19.14 7.89 -0.83
N ASN A 149 -19.04 9.20 -1.03
CA ASN A 149 -17.86 9.95 -0.59
C ASN A 149 -17.72 9.97 0.94
N THR A 150 -18.83 10.01 1.68
CA THR A 150 -18.81 9.95 3.15
C THR A 150 -18.21 8.62 3.63
N ILE A 151 -18.69 7.50 3.10
CA ILE A 151 -18.19 6.18 3.51
C ILE A 151 -16.77 5.93 2.97
N ALA A 152 -16.47 6.37 1.75
CA ALA A 152 -15.13 6.25 1.15
C ALA A 152 -14.07 6.99 1.96
N SER A 153 -14.39 8.21 2.43
CA SER A 153 -13.49 8.97 3.31
C SER A 153 -13.29 8.28 4.65
N ALA A 154 -14.36 7.78 5.27
CA ALA A 154 -14.29 7.05 6.54
C ALA A 154 -13.50 5.74 6.43
N LYS A 155 -13.51 5.09 5.26
CA LYS A 155 -12.72 3.88 4.96
C LYS A 155 -11.30 4.16 4.46
N GLY A 156 -10.89 5.44 4.39
CA GLY A 156 -9.55 5.82 3.95
C GLY A 156 -9.29 5.65 2.45
N LEU A 157 -10.33 5.51 1.60
CA LEU A 157 -10.13 5.29 0.16
C LEU A 157 -9.46 6.48 -0.54
N TYR A 158 -9.53 7.66 0.04
CA TYR A 158 -8.90 8.89 -0.48
C TYR A 158 -7.59 9.25 0.24
N GLU A 159 -7.08 8.37 1.12
CA GLU A 159 -5.84 8.62 1.84
C GLU A 159 -4.66 8.78 0.87
N GLY A 160 -3.82 9.81 1.09
CA GLY A 160 -2.74 10.18 0.18
C GLY A 160 -3.17 10.98 -1.06
N LEU A 161 -4.45 11.33 -1.18
CA LEU A 161 -5.04 12.07 -2.31
C LEU A 161 -5.74 13.35 -1.85
N GLU A 162 -5.13 14.11 -0.94
CA GLU A 162 -5.76 15.26 -0.26
C GLU A 162 -6.25 16.37 -1.19
N SER A 163 -5.68 16.46 -2.41
CA SER A 163 -6.03 17.48 -3.42
C SER A 163 -6.95 16.96 -4.52
N ILE A 164 -7.53 15.77 -4.36
CA ILE A 164 -8.43 15.21 -5.38
C ILE A 164 -9.80 15.92 -5.36
N ASP A 165 -10.34 16.20 -6.55
CA ASP A 165 -11.77 16.44 -6.75
C ASP A 165 -12.45 15.10 -7.10
N PRO A 166 -13.22 14.49 -6.20
CA PRO A 166 -13.84 13.20 -6.47
C PRO A 166 -14.87 13.23 -7.60
N SER A 167 -15.40 14.42 -7.97
CA SER A 167 -16.36 14.58 -9.06
C SER A 167 -15.70 14.65 -10.44
N ALA A 168 -14.40 14.92 -10.49
CA ALA A 168 -13.63 14.98 -11.72
C ALA A 168 -13.16 13.60 -12.19
N ALA A 169 -12.78 13.49 -13.46
CA ALA A 169 -12.14 12.29 -14.00
C ALA A 169 -10.82 12.02 -13.25
N ILE A 170 -10.64 10.78 -12.81
CA ILE A 170 -9.47 10.39 -12.03
C ILE A 170 -8.33 9.93 -12.93
N THR A 171 -7.10 10.29 -12.56
CA THR A 171 -5.90 9.81 -13.24
C THR A 171 -5.62 8.34 -12.90
N ARG A 172 -4.87 7.66 -13.77
CA ARG A 172 -4.49 6.27 -13.57
C ARG A 172 -3.61 6.07 -12.33
N ASP A 173 -2.76 7.05 -12.01
CA ASP A 173 -1.93 7.08 -10.80
C ASP A 173 -2.79 7.17 -9.52
N ASN A 174 -3.75 8.11 -9.48
CA ASN A 174 -4.66 8.25 -8.35
C ASN A 174 -5.60 7.04 -8.21
N ALA A 175 -6.01 6.43 -9.33
CA ALA A 175 -6.81 5.22 -9.30
C ALA A 175 -6.04 4.03 -8.69
N ALA A 176 -4.74 3.90 -8.98
CA ALA A 176 -3.88 2.91 -8.34
C ALA A 176 -3.80 3.12 -6.83
N GLN A 177 -3.66 4.37 -6.37
CA GLN A 177 -3.68 4.69 -4.93
C GLN A 177 -5.00 4.30 -4.28
N MET A 178 -6.15 4.59 -4.90
CA MET A 178 -7.45 4.21 -4.34
C MET A 178 -7.62 2.68 -4.28
N VAL A 179 -7.15 1.93 -5.28
CA VAL A 179 -7.17 0.46 -5.26
C VAL A 179 -6.27 -0.08 -4.15
N TRP A 180 -5.08 0.48 -3.98
CA TRP A 180 -4.17 0.12 -2.88
C TRP A 180 -4.78 0.40 -1.51
N ASN A 181 -5.43 1.54 -1.33
CA ASN A 181 -6.13 1.88 -0.10
C ASN A 181 -7.27 0.87 0.18
N ALA A 182 -8.04 0.51 -0.84
CA ALA A 182 -9.11 -0.48 -0.70
C ALA A 182 -8.58 -1.87 -0.32
N LEU A 183 -7.44 -2.31 -0.86
CA LEU A 183 -6.81 -3.57 -0.47
C LEU A 183 -6.44 -3.60 1.02
N ASN A 184 -6.04 -2.46 1.59
CA ASN A 184 -5.68 -2.33 2.99
C ASN A 184 -6.88 -2.00 3.90
N ALA A 185 -8.06 -1.74 3.35
CA ALA A 185 -9.28 -1.50 4.12
C ALA A 185 -9.91 -2.81 4.58
N TYR A 186 -10.60 -2.76 5.73
CA TYR A 186 -11.39 -3.88 6.21
C TYR A 186 -12.61 -4.13 5.33
N GLU A 187 -12.85 -5.37 4.95
CA GLU A 187 -14.11 -5.81 4.37
C GLU A 187 -15.26 -5.60 5.37
N VAL A 188 -16.48 -5.57 4.85
CA VAL A 188 -17.68 -5.43 5.69
C VAL A 188 -18.64 -6.58 5.47
N GLU A 189 -19.45 -6.85 6.49
CA GLU A 189 -20.56 -7.76 6.47
C GLU A 189 -21.82 -7.13 7.05
N TYR A 190 -22.99 -7.67 6.70
CA TYR A 190 -24.28 -7.23 7.22
C TYR A 190 -24.82 -8.24 8.21
N LYS A 191 -25.16 -7.76 9.42
CA LYS A 191 -25.88 -8.55 10.43
C LYS A 191 -27.35 -8.12 10.49
N THR A 192 -28.21 -9.11 10.54
CA THR A 192 -29.64 -8.91 10.74
C THR A 192 -30.00 -9.22 12.20
N ASN A 193 -30.43 -8.20 12.91
CA ASN A 193 -30.84 -8.32 14.30
C ASN A 193 -32.36 -8.26 14.39
N LEU A 194 -32.94 -9.11 15.23
CA LEU A 194 -34.34 -9.03 15.58
C LEU A 194 -34.45 -8.15 16.83
N VAL A 195 -35.16 -7.03 16.71
CA VAL A 195 -35.34 -6.07 17.79
C VAL A 195 -36.82 -6.00 18.17
N ALA A 196 -37.13 -6.12 19.48
CA ALA A 196 -38.45 -5.88 20.00
C ALA A 196 -38.53 -4.44 20.54
N ASP A 197 -39.59 -3.71 20.19
CA ASP A 197 -39.89 -2.42 20.82
C ASP A 197 -40.53 -2.63 22.22
N LYS A 198 -40.76 -1.52 22.93
CA LYS A 198 -41.36 -1.53 24.26
C LYS A 198 -42.76 -2.17 24.33
N ASP A 199 -43.46 -2.26 23.20
CA ASP A 199 -44.81 -2.82 23.06
C ASP A 199 -44.77 -4.29 22.57
N GLY A 200 -43.54 -4.88 22.50
CA GLY A 200 -43.32 -6.27 22.09
C GLY A 200 -43.43 -6.50 20.56
N LYS A 201 -43.51 -5.44 19.76
CA LYS A 201 -43.52 -5.53 18.29
C LYS A 201 -42.10 -5.81 17.78
N LEU A 202 -41.98 -6.92 17.03
CA LEU A 202 -40.73 -7.33 16.44
C LEU A 202 -40.47 -6.55 15.14
N SER A 203 -39.21 -6.08 15.00
CA SER A 203 -38.69 -5.49 13.77
C SER A 203 -37.30 -6.06 13.44
N THR A 204 -36.94 -6.01 12.18
CA THR A 204 -35.61 -6.44 11.71
C THR A 204 -34.75 -5.22 11.53
N GLN A 205 -33.59 -5.19 12.19
CA GLN A 205 -32.58 -4.16 12.00
C GLN A 205 -31.39 -4.75 11.28
N ILE A 206 -30.98 -4.11 10.18
CA ILE A 206 -29.77 -4.47 9.43
C ILE A 206 -28.68 -3.50 9.86
N THR A 207 -27.53 -4.04 10.27
CA THR A 207 -26.34 -3.27 10.63
C THR A 207 -25.16 -3.72 9.80
N VAL A 208 -24.34 -2.74 9.34
CA VAL A 208 -23.06 -3.00 8.69
C VAL A 208 -21.94 -2.94 9.73
N GLN A 209 -21.01 -3.87 9.67
CA GLN A 209 -19.83 -3.92 10.52
C GLN A 209 -18.62 -4.43 9.74
N ASP A 210 -17.39 -4.22 10.28
CA ASP A 210 -16.21 -4.84 9.71
C ASP A 210 -16.33 -6.37 9.79
N LYS A 211 -16.02 -7.05 8.69
CA LYS A 211 -16.04 -8.52 8.59
C LYS A 211 -14.96 -9.10 9.50
N VAL A 212 -15.34 -10.06 10.30
CA VAL A 212 -14.45 -10.75 11.22
C VAL A 212 -14.27 -12.21 10.81
N VAL A 213 -13.09 -12.77 11.14
CA VAL A 213 -12.72 -14.16 10.83
C VAL A 213 -12.05 -14.81 12.04
N GLY A 214 -12.13 -16.13 12.10
CA GLY A 214 -11.54 -16.92 13.20
C GLY A 214 -12.25 -16.76 14.54
N ASP A 215 -11.72 -17.44 15.55
CA ASP A 215 -12.33 -17.51 16.90
C ASP A 215 -12.07 -16.24 17.74
N ASN A 216 -11.15 -15.36 17.28
CA ASN A 216 -10.75 -14.13 17.97
C ASN A 216 -11.45 -12.88 17.43
N ASP A 217 -12.43 -13.02 16.52
CA ASP A 217 -13.11 -11.91 15.85
C ASP A 217 -12.12 -10.94 15.16
N ASP A 218 -11.05 -11.45 14.55
CA ASP A 218 -10.06 -10.65 13.86
C ASP A 218 -10.64 -10.03 12.58
N LYS A 219 -10.54 -8.71 12.47
CA LYS A 219 -10.96 -7.99 11.26
C LYS A 219 -10.05 -8.34 10.10
N ILE A 220 -10.64 -8.63 8.92
CA ILE A 220 -9.92 -9.00 7.71
C ILE A 220 -9.92 -7.87 6.69
N THR A 221 -8.76 -7.58 6.10
CA THR A 221 -8.64 -6.67 4.96
C THR A 221 -8.86 -7.42 3.64
N LEU A 222 -9.20 -6.66 2.58
CA LEU A 222 -9.32 -7.24 1.24
C LEU A 222 -7.99 -7.89 0.78
N LEU A 223 -6.85 -7.32 1.16
CA LEU A 223 -5.51 -7.86 0.88
C LEU A 223 -5.31 -9.23 1.54
N GLU A 224 -5.71 -9.38 2.80
CA GLU A 224 -5.62 -10.66 3.51
C GLU A 224 -6.56 -11.69 2.91
N ASP A 225 -7.81 -11.31 2.60
CA ASP A 225 -8.82 -12.24 2.08
C ASP A 225 -8.45 -12.76 0.69
N LYS A 226 -7.96 -11.88 -0.21
CA LYS A 226 -7.74 -12.24 -1.62
C LYS A 226 -6.33 -12.75 -1.92
N TYR A 227 -5.33 -12.29 -1.17
CA TYR A 227 -3.91 -12.60 -1.43
C TYR A 227 -3.27 -13.40 -0.29
N GLU A 228 -3.96 -13.58 0.83
CA GLU A 228 -3.36 -14.07 2.09
C GLU A 228 -2.12 -13.25 2.48
N ALA A 229 -2.07 -11.97 2.07
CA ALA A 229 -0.91 -11.11 2.24
C ALA A 229 -1.13 -10.06 3.33
N LYS A 230 -0.03 -9.61 3.92
CA LYS A 230 0.02 -8.58 4.95
C LYS A 230 0.99 -7.48 4.55
N ALA A 231 0.70 -6.25 4.95
CA ALA A 231 1.58 -5.10 4.81
C ALA A 231 2.25 -4.81 6.18
N ILE A 232 3.42 -5.41 6.39
CA ILE A 232 4.18 -5.30 7.65
C ILE A 232 5.06 -4.05 7.58
N THR A 233 5.03 -3.20 8.61
CA THR A 233 5.90 -2.02 8.71
C THR A 233 6.98 -2.22 9.77
N GLY A 234 8.15 -1.63 9.56
CA GLY A 234 9.27 -1.68 10.50
C GLY A 234 10.51 -1.01 9.92
N THR A 235 11.65 -1.18 10.55
CA THR A 235 12.94 -0.68 10.03
C THR A 235 13.66 -1.81 9.30
N LEU A 236 14.01 -1.62 8.02
CA LEU A 236 14.83 -2.57 7.27
C LEU A 236 16.26 -2.50 7.81
N SER A 237 16.63 -3.42 8.70
CA SER A 237 17.92 -3.40 9.38
C SER A 237 19.01 -4.16 8.62
N ASP A 238 18.65 -5.18 7.87
CA ASP A 238 19.61 -5.92 7.07
C ASP A 238 19.08 -6.35 5.70
N VAL A 239 19.99 -6.39 4.73
CA VAL A 239 19.80 -6.96 3.39
C VAL A 239 21.10 -7.67 3.05
N THR A 240 21.07 -8.98 2.96
CA THR A 240 22.25 -9.82 2.70
C THR A 240 21.96 -10.74 1.52
N GLN A 241 22.85 -10.80 0.53
CA GLN A 241 22.73 -11.75 -0.57
C GLN A 241 22.93 -13.17 -0.07
N ASP A 242 22.06 -14.07 -0.46
CA ASP A 242 22.12 -15.48 -0.09
C ASP A 242 23.30 -16.15 -0.81
N ASN A 243 24.13 -16.89 -0.06
CA ASN A 243 25.33 -17.53 -0.62
C ASN A 243 25.00 -18.45 -1.81
N GLY A 244 25.55 -18.12 -2.97
CA GLY A 244 25.42 -18.91 -4.21
C GLY A 244 24.06 -18.83 -4.90
N LYS A 245 23.22 -17.84 -4.53
CA LYS A 245 21.92 -17.59 -5.14
C LYS A 245 21.81 -16.13 -5.60
N ASP A 246 20.91 -15.88 -6.56
CA ASP A 246 20.50 -14.52 -6.97
C ASP A 246 19.29 -14.02 -6.13
N THR A 247 19.28 -14.37 -4.85
CA THR A 247 18.26 -13.97 -3.87
C THR A 247 18.89 -13.31 -2.66
N TYR A 248 18.06 -12.69 -1.85
CA TYR A 248 18.47 -11.95 -0.66
C TYR A 248 17.68 -12.40 0.55
N SER A 249 18.30 -12.29 1.72
CA SER A 249 17.62 -12.30 3.01
C SER A 249 17.47 -10.87 3.49
N ILE A 250 16.26 -10.49 3.94
CA ILE A 250 15.97 -9.16 4.50
C ILE A 250 15.51 -9.29 5.93
N THR A 251 15.97 -8.38 6.81
CA THR A 251 15.56 -8.34 8.22
C THR A 251 14.88 -7.01 8.51
N VAL A 252 13.74 -7.09 9.17
CA VAL A 252 12.92 -5.94 9.56
C VAL A 252 12.78 -5.91 11.07
N ASP A 253 13.29 -4.87 11.69
CA ASP A 253 13.23 -4.64 13.14
C ASP A 253 11.92 -3.96 13.53
N ASN A 254 11.46 -4.26 14.75
CA ASN A 254 10.22 -3.75 15.32
C ASN A 254 9.03 -3.90 14.36
N PRO A 255 8.77 -5.11 13.86
CA PRO A 255 7.72 -5.33 12.88
C PRO A 255 6.35 -5.04 13.48
N MET A 256 5.55 -4.25 12.74
CA MET A 256 4.20 -3.82 13.13
C MET A 256 3.19 -4.24 12.06
N TYR A 257 2.02 -4.67 12.49
CA TYR A 257 0.90 -4.96 11.62
C TYR A 257 -0.38 -4.35 12.17
N LYS A 258 -1.12 -3.60 11.36
CA LYS A 258 -2.34 -2.90 11.79
C LYS A 258 -2.15 -2.05 13.07
N GLY A 259 -0.99 -1.39 13.19
CA GLY A 259 -0.65 -0.55 14.34
C GLY A 259 -0.29 -1.29 15.63
N LYS A 260 -0.22 -2.61 15.62
CA LYS A 260 0.20 -3.46 16.75
C LYS A 260 1.52 -4.16 16.44
N ALA A 261 2.26 -4.55 17.48
CA ALA A 261 3.43 -5.39 17.31
C ALA A 261 3.06 -6.67 16.53
N TYR A 262 3.86 -7.02 15.53
CA TYR A 262 3.63 -8.23 14.74
C TYR A 262 3.96 -9.46 15.59
N ALA A 263 2.99 -10.37 15.74
CA ALA A 263 3.11 -11.49 16.65
C ALA A 263 4.08 -12.58 16.13
N ASP A 264 4.19 -12.72 14.80
CA ASP A 264 4.96 -13.80 14.16
C ASP A 264 6.39 -13.36 13.81
N TYR A 265 7.08 -12.66 14.73
CA TYR A 265 8.47 -12.28 14.53
C TYR A 265 9.40 -13.51 14.65
N THR A 266 10.54 -13.50 13.93
CA THR A 266 11.47 -14.65 13.86
C THR A 266 12.48 -14.69 15.00
N GLY A 267 12.77 -13.55 15.62
CA GLY A 267 13.76 -13.50 16.70
C GLY A 267 13.78 -12.16 17.44
N LYS A 268 14.70 -12.05 18.38
CA LYS A 268 15.01 -10.82 19.10
C LYS A 268 16.52 -10.61 19.12
N ASP A 269 16.95 -9.35 18.90
CA ASP A 269 18.29 -8.87 19.19
C ASP A 269 18.20 -7.95 20.41
N GLY A 270 18.65 -8.43 21.56
CA GLY A 270 18.33 -7.81 22.86
C GLY A 270 16.81 -7.78 23.08
N ASP A 271 16.25 -6.58 23.26
CA ASP A 271 14.80 -6.38 23.42
C ASP A 271 14.09 -6.06 22.09
N THR A 272 14.82 -5.98 20.97
CA THR A 272 14.28 -5.61 19.66
C THR A 272 13.77 -6.83 18.93
N PRO A 273 12.45 -6.99 18.74
CA PRO A 273 11.91 -8.07 17.92
C PRO A 273 12.22 -7.80 16.44
N TYR A 274 12.51 -8.85 15.68
CA TYR A 274 12.73 -8.76 14.24
C TYR A 274 12.09 -9.94 13.50
N VAL A 275 11.83 -9.72 12.20
CA VAL A 275 11.43 -10.77 11.27
C VAL A 275 12.42 -10.80 10.11
N THR A 276 12.85 -12.01 9.72
CA THR A 276 13.72 -12.22 8.56
C THR A 276 12.96 -13.01 7.51
N TYR A 277 12.98 -12.50 6.28
CA TYR A 277 12.46 -13.15 5.09
C TYR A 277 13.62 -13.54 4.18
N THR A 278 13.61 -14.78 3.69
CA THR A 278 14.65 -15.37 2.82
C THR A 278 14.12 -15.54 1.40
N ASP A 279 15.03 -15.85 0.46
CA ASP A 279 14.72 -16.08 -0.95
C ASP A 279 13.99 -14.89 -1.63
N VAL A 280 14.29 -13.67 -1.17
CA VAL A 280 13.76 -12.43 -1.74
C VAL A 280 14.47 -12.14 -3.06
N THR A 281 13.70 -11.96 -4.14
CA THR A 281 14.25 -11.88 -5.50
C THR A 281 14.92 -10.55 -5.84
N ASN A 282 14.61 -9.48 -5.09
CA ASN A 282 15.12 -8.14 -5.39
C ASN A 282 16.09 -7.66 -4.31
N ASP A 283 17.09 -6.89 -4.74
CA ASP A 283 18.00 -6.20 -3.86
C ASP A 283 17.36 -4.91 -3.31
N TYR A 284 17.10 -4.89 -2.02
CA TYR A 284 16.57 -3.72 -1.30
C TYR A 284 17.62 -2.98 -0.48
N SER A 285 18.92 -3.17 -0.76
CA SER A 285 20.02 -2.52 -0.02
C SER A 285 19.89 -1.00 0.03
N ALA A 286 19.33 -0.37 -1.01
CA ALA A 286 19.09 1.06 -1.04
C ALA A 286 18.05 1.54 0.00
N LEU A 287 17.23 0.66 0.54
CA LEU A 287 16.24 0.95 1.58
C LEU A 287 16.72 0.61 2.99
N LYS A 288 17.96 0.13 3.12
CA LYS A 288 18.52 -0.26 4.41
C LYS A 288 18.50 0.93 5.38
N TYR A 289 18.11 0.64 6.62
CA TYR A 289 17.95 1.59 7.74
C TYR A 289 16.78 2.56 7.64
N GLN A 290 15.91 2.38 6.65
CA GLN A 290 14.69 3.16 6.51
C GLN A 290 13.48 2.44 7.13
N ASN A 291 12.47 3.23 7.50
CA ASN A 291 11.16 2.67 7.79
C ASN A 291 10.53 2.18 6.48
N VAL A 292 10.20 0.91 6.45
CA VAL A 292 9.65 0.27 5.26
C VAL A 292 8.28 -0.34 5.53
N ARG A 293 7.56 -0.58 4.46
CA ARG A 293 6.43 -1.48 4.40
C ARG A 293 6.82 -2.68 3.54
N VAL A 294 6.76 -3.86 4.12
CA VAL A 294 6.99 -5.13 3.43
C VAL A 294 5.64 -5.75 3.10
N LEU A 295 5.37 -5.91 1.82
CA LEU A 295 4.19 -6.62 1.33
C LEU A 295 4.56 -8.10 1.22
N VAL A 296 3.97 -8.93 2.09
CA VAL A 296 4.38 -10.32 2.24
C VAL A 296 3.16 -11.24 2.41
N LYS A 297 3.19 -12.39 1.76
CA LYS A 297 2.35 -13.53 2.11
C LYS A 297 3.12 -14.36 3.14
N PRO A 298 2.73 -14.32 4.43
CA PRO A 298 3.43 -15.08 5.46
C PRO A 298 3.23 -16.57 5.25
N SER A 299 4.23 -17.36 5.62
CA SER A 299 4.12 -18.80 5.63
C SER A 299 3.51 -19.28 6.94
N LYS A 300 2.69 -20.33 6.87
CA LYS A 300 2.14 -20.99 8.06
C LYS A 300 3.22 -21.58 8.99
N ASN A 301 4.44 -21.80 8.46
CA ASN A 301 5.56 -22.41 9.17
C ASN A 301 6.79 -21.50 9.27
N GLY A 302 6.69 -20.22 8.90
CA GLY A 302 7.78 -19.23 8.96
C GLY A 302 8.93 -19.43 7.95
N LYS A 303 8.85 -20.43 7.05
CA LYS A 303 9.98 -20.79 6.15
C LYS A 303 9.77 -20.45 4.68
N ASP A 304 8.54 -20.24 4.23
CA ASP A 304 8.22 -20.06 2.80
C ASP A 304 7.38 -18.79 2.57
N ALA A 305 7.74 -17.70 3.23
CA ALA A 305 7.08 -16.43 3.04
C ALA A 305 7.41 -15.88 1.64
N VAL A 306 6.40 -15.34 0.94
CA VAL A 306 6.60 -14.70 -0.36
C VAL A 306 6.59 -13.19 -0.17
N VAL A 307 7.72 -12.55 -0.36
CA VAL A 307 7.82 -11.08 -0.37
C VAL A 307 7.46 -10.57 -1.76
N TYR A 308 6.34 -9.85 -1.86
CA TYR A 308 5.91 -9.20 -3.09
C TYR A 308 6.68 -7.90 -3.36
N GLY A 309 7.09 -7.19 -2.29
CA GLY A 309 7.83 -5.95 -2.39
C GLY A 309 8.16 -5.32 -1.04
N VAL A 310 9.15 -4.41 -1.06
CA VAL A 310 9.53 -3.58 0.08
C VAL A 310 9.51 -2.12 -0.36
N TYR A 311 8.79 -1.28 0.37
CA TYR A 311 8.54 0.11 0.01
C TYR A 311 8.95 1.04 1.15
N ALA A 312 9.66 2.12 0.84
CA ALA A 312 9.95 3.16 1.81
C ALA A 312 8.64 3.88 2.21
N THR A 313 8.40 4.03 3.51
CA THR A 313 7.24 4.78 3.98
C THR A 313 7.48 6.29 3.91
N SER A 314 6.41 7.10 3.91
CA SER A 314 6.48 8.57 3.94
C SER A 314 7.11 9.14 5.23
N LYS A 315 7.36 8.30 6.22
CA LYS A 315 7.98 8.69 7.50
C LYS A 315 9.50 8.87 7.39
N ASN A 316 10.11 8.49 6.27
CA ASN A 316 11.54 8.63 6.08
C ASN A 316 11.90 10.03 5.58
N THR A 317 12.95 10.59 6.16
CA THR A 317 13.68 11.71 5.58
C THR A 317 15.11 11.23 5.34
N VAL A 318 15.49 11.07 4.08
CA VAL A 318 16.83 10.60 3.70
C VAL A 318 17.64 11.82 3.23
N GLN A 319 18.79 12.03 3.86
CA GLN A 319 19.76 13.03 3.44
C GLN A 319 21.07 12.34 3.11
N THR A 320 21.65 12.69 1.99
CA THR A 320 22.95 12.16 1.55
C THR A 320 23.97 13.29 1.50
N GLY A 321 25.21 12.98 1.84
CA GLY A 321 26.31 13.94 1.81
C GLY A 321 27.64 13.23 2.00
N LEU A 322 28.73 13.97 1.81
CA LEU A 322 30.06 13.45 2.07
C LEU A 322 30.37 13.48 3.58
N LEU A 323 31.05 12.46 4.10
CA LEU A 323 31.47 12.46 5.51
C LEU A 323 32.36 13.66 5.84
N ALA A 324 33.10 14.19 4.86
CA ALA A 324 33.90 15.42 5.02
C ALA A 324 33.05 16.65 5.38
N ASP A 325 31.79 16.66 4.96
CA ASP A 325 30.85 17.76 5.20
C ASP A 325 30.03 17.55 6.49
N LEU A 326 30.17 16.40 7.13
CA LEU A 326 29.54 16.13 8.43
C LEU A 326 30.28 16.92 9.51
N LYS A 327 29.59 17.82 10.17
CA LYS A 327 30.10 18.64 11.26
C LYS A 327 29.19 18.55 12.47
N MET A 328 29.81 18.60 13.65
CA MET A 328 29.06 18.76 14.88
C MET A 328 28.65 20.23 15.04
N ASP A 329 27.45 20.45 15.52
CA ASP A 329 27.01 21.80 15.88
C ASP A 329 27.67 22.20 17.18
N SER A 330 28.63 23.12 17.07
CA SER A 330 29.44 23.57 18.18
C SER A 330 29.03 24.95 18.73
N ASP A 331 27.81 25.38 18.49
CA ASP A 331 27.31 26.65 19.03
C ASP A 331 27.24 26.60 20.55
N LYS A 332 28.20 27.22 21.22
CA LYS A 332 28.32 27.25 22.69
C LYS A 332 27.15 27.97 23.38
N ASN A 333 26.38 28.75 22.64
CA ASN A 333 25.24 29.51 23.16
C ASN A 333 23.92 28.74 23.04
N ASP A 334 23.89 27.64 22.30
CA ASP A 334 22.71 26.76 22.19
C ASP A 334 22.91 25.53 23.09
N SER A 335 22.18 25.48 24.19
CA SER A 335 22.16 24.30 25.12
C SER A 335 21.82 22.98 24.46
N ASN A 336 21.31 23.02 23.22
CA ASN A 336 20.99 21.84 22.40
C ASN A 336 22.00 21.60 21.27
N SER A 337 23.08 22.39 21.16
CA SER A 337 24.04 22.27 20.05
C SER A 337 24.74 20.91 20.03
N ASN A 338 25.00 20.34 21.21
CA ASN A 338 25.59 18.99 21.35
C ASN A 338 24.71 17.84 20.87
N LYS A 339 23.48 18.12 20.46
CA LYS A 339 22.48 17.14 20.03
C LYS A 339 22.17 17.20 18.54
N LYS A 340 22.95 18.00 17.81
CA LYS A 340 22.73 18.23 16.38
C LYS A 340 23.98 17.89 15.59
N VAL A 341 23.77 17.24 14.45
CA VAL A 341 24.76 17.08 13.40
C VAL A 341 24.43 18.03 12.25
N LYS A 342 25.43 18.53 11.57
CA LYS A 342 25.29 19.37 10.38
C LYS A 342 25.85 18.62 9.19
N LEU A 343 25.01 18.39 8.18
CA LEU A 343 25.38 17.76 6.93
C LEU A 343 24.99 18.72 5.80
N ASP A 344 25.94 19.04 4.94
CA ASP A 344 25.76 19.96 3.80
C ASP A 344 25.05 21.27 4.21
N GLY A 345 25.52 21.86 5.32
CA GLY A 345 24.97 23.11 5.83
C GLY A 345 23.66 23.02 6.63
N THR A 346 22.94 21.91 6.53
CA THR A 346 21.67 21.69 7.24
C THR A 346 21.88 21.01 8.58
N LYS A 347 21.19 21.51 9.63
CA LYS A 347 21.26 20.94 10.99
C LYS A 347 20.20 19.88 11.20
N TYR A 348 20.60 18.73 11.72
CA TYR A 348 19.71 17.61 12.07
C TYR A 348 19.86 17.34 13.57
N THR A 349 18.73 17.22 14.27
CA THR A 349 18.70 16.79 15.68
C THR A 349 18.72 15.26 15.70
N LEU A 350 19.59 14.67 16.52
CA LEU A 350 19.60 13.24 16.72
C LEU A 350 18.28 12.77 17.35
N ALA A 351 17.83 11.59 16.95
CA ALA A 351 16.60 11.01 17.45
C ALA A 351 16.65 10.80 18.97
N LYS A 352 15.48 10.86 19.62
CA LYS A 352 15.34 10.59 21.06
C LYS A 352 14.28 9.53 21.30
N LYS A 353 14.51 8.69 22.28
CA LYS A 353 13.55 7.76 22.84
C LYS A 353 13.56 7.90 24.37
N ASP A 354 12.38 8.07 24.97
CA ASP A 354 12.20 8.20 26.43
C ASP A 354 13.12 9.29 27.07
N GLY A 355 13.28 10.40 26.37
CA GLY A 355 14.09 11.54 26.81
C GLY A 355 15.61 11.38 26.64
N LYS A 356 16.08 10.23 26.15
CA LYS A 356 17.51 9.96 25.83
C LYS A 356 17.72 10.01 24.32
N GLU A 357 18.92 10.41 23.89
CA GLU A 357 19.31 10.29 22.48
C GLU A 357 19.23 8.82 22.08
N ASN A 358 18.62 8.54 20.93
CA ASN A 358 18.49 7.18 20.39
C ASN A 358 18.89 7.20 18.92
N THR A 359 20.16 6.96 18.67
CA THR A 359 20.74 7.00 17.33
C THR A 359 21.48 5.71 17.08
N THR A 360 21.17 5.07 15.96
CA THR A 360 21.91 3.90 15.50
C THR A 360 22.91 4.33 14.43
N VAL A 361 24.15 3.91 14.56
CA VAL A 361 25.22 4.20 13.60
C VAL A 361 25.65 2.91 12.93
N TYR A 362 25.67 2.93 11.61
CA TYR A 362 26.16 1.83 10.79
C TYR A 362 27.35 2.30 9.95
N VAL A 363 28.31 1.40 9.75
CA VAL A 363 29.45 1.61 8.88
C VAL A 363 29.60 0.36 8.00
N ASP A 364 29.59 0.57 6.69
CA ASP A 364 29.65 -0.53 5.69
C ASP A 364 28.64 -1.66 6.00
N GLY A 365 27.46 -1.26 6.44
CA GLY A 365 26.39 -2.20 6.76
C GLY A 365 26.48 -2.87 8.13
N VAL A 366 27.54 -2.62 8.90
CA VAL A 366 27.70 -3.16 10.26
C VAL A 366 27.19 -2.12 11.27
N LYS A 367 26.27 -2.55 12.16
CA LYS A 367 25.85 -1.72 13.30
C LYS A 367 27.01 -1.57 14.28
N VAL A 368 27.50 -0.34 14.44
CA VAL A 368 28.63 -0.03 15.33
C VAL A 368 28.22 0.70 16.59
N HIS A 369 26.99 1.24 16.63
CA HIS A 369 26.41 1.86 17.81
C HIS A 369 24.87 1.80 17.76
N GLU A 370 24.25 1.68 18.92
CA GLU A 370 22.80 1.81 19.12
C GLU A 370 22.52 2.45 20.48
N GLY A 371 21.55 3.37 20.54
CA GLY A 371 21.10 4.02 21.75
C GLY A 371 21.61 5.46 21.91
N GLY A 372 21.86 5.87 23.14
CA GLY A 372 22.30 7.22 23.44
C GLY A 372 23.70 7.46 22.94
N ILE A 373 23.86 8.49 22.09
CA ILE A 373 25.16 8.91 21.54
C ILE A 373 25.19 10.42 21.37
N TYR A 374 26.34 11.03 21.64
CA TYR A 374 26.56 12.42 21.35
C TYR A 374 27.09 12.61 19.91
N PRO A 375 26.80 13.78 19.27
CA PRO A 375 27.23 14.03 17.90
C PRO A 375 28.74 13.88 17.64
N ASP A 376 29.58 14.28 18.57
CA ASP A 376 31.04 14.12 18.49
C ASP A 376 31.50 12.67 18.51
N GLU A 377 30.76 11.80 19.21
CA GLU A 377 30.98 10.35 19.22
C GLU A 377 30.59 9.74 17.88
N VAL A 378 29.48 10.22 17.25
CA VAL A 378 29.09 9.81 15.88
C VAL A 378 30.22 10.10 14.89
N GLU A 379 30.77 11.33 14.93
CA GLU A 379 31.88 11.73 14.07
C GLU A 379 33.13 10.85 14.32
N ALA A 380 33.45 10.58 15.56
CA ALA A 380 34.58 9.73 15.93
C ALA A 380 34.47 8.31 15.42
N ILE A 381 33.26 7.70 15.54
CA ILE A 381 32.98 6.35 15.03
C ILE A 381 33.12 6.31 13.52
N LEU A 382 32.48 7.23 12.80
CA LEU A 382 32.48 7.26 11.34
C LEU A 382 33.89 7.50 10.79
N ARG A 383 34.67 8.41 11.39
CA ARG A 383 36.10 8.69 10.98
C ARG A 383 37.03 7.52 11.31
N LYS A 384 36.77 6.75 12.36
CA LYS A 384 37.57 5.56 12.70
C LYS A 384 37.34 4.42 11.71
N ALA A 385 36.12 4.24 11.27
CA ALA A 385 35.76 3.17 10.36
C ALA A 385 36.23 3.39 8.92
N MET A 386 36.59 4.63 8.55
CA MET A 386 37.10 4.96 7.21
C MET A 386 38.63 4.94 7.11
N LYS A 387 39.35 4.58 8.17
CA LYS A 387 40.80 4.36 8.19
C LYS A 387 41.14 2.89 8.02
#